data_4b0844b6c3c02f9eff4bf597b1700c2a
#
_entry.id   4b0844b6c3c02f9eff4bf597b1700c2a
#
_cell.length_a   1.000
_cell.length_b   1.000
_cell.length_c   1.000
_cell.angle_alpha   90.00
_cell.angle_beta   90.00
_cell.angle_gamma   90.00
#
_symmetry.space_group_name_H-M   'P 1'
#
loop_
_entity.id
_entity.type
_entity.pdbx_description
1 polymer ?
#
loop_
_entity_poly.entity_id
_entity_poly.type
_entity_poly.pdbx_seq_one_letter_code
_entity_poly.pdbx_strand_id
1 'polypeptide(L)'
;MKKIFLLSLFILTFSYLAYASLSDITYPVSELGNCNSQAECELYCDDVANMEPCLNFAEKNRLMSKDAINEARKFMPLIKSGNTPGGCKNQRECDAYCDNDANINECIEFAVKAGLISAEEAEMAKKTGGKGPGGCKGKQCKAYCDDDSHLTECIEFAKEKGLIT
;
A
#
# COMPACT_ATOMS: atom_id res chain seq x y z
N MET A 1 -48.61 -39.74 -11.82
CA MET A 1 -47.48 -39.14 -12.52
C MET A 1 -46.68 -38.35 -11.51
N LYS A 2 -45.60 -38.98 -10.94
CA LYS A 2 -44.73 -38.38 -9.94
C LYS A 2 -43.59 -37.64 -10.65
N LYS A 3 -43.58 -36.31 -10.56
CA LYS A 3 -42.45 -35.51 -11.02
C LYS A 3 -41.41 -35.51 -9.92
N ILE A 4 -40.29 -36.16 -10.17
CA ILE A 4 -39.10 -36.19 -9.35
C ILE A 4 -38.40 -34.84 -9.54
N PHE A 5 -38.38 -34.02 -8.47
CA PHE A 5 -37.62 -32.78 -8.40
C PHE A 5 -36.19 -33.12 -8.03
N LEU A 6 -35.32 -33.18 -9.04
CA LEU A 6 -33.88 -33.25 -8.82
C LEU A 6 -33.37 -31.89 -8.39
N LEU A 7 -33.23 -31.71 -7.06
CA LEU A 7 -32.54 -30.55 -6.50
C LEU A 7 -31.03 -30.75 -6.73
N SER A 8 -30.52 -30.11 -7.78
CA SER A 8 -29.10 -30.02 -8.03
C SER A 8 -28.49 -29.10 -6.96
N LEU A 9 -27.86 -29.73 -5.96
CA LEU A 9 -27.10 -29.05 -4.93
C LEU A 9 -25.81 -28.55 -5.55
N PHE A 10 -25.83 -27.31 -6.06
CA PHE A 10 -24.65 -26.61 -6.53
C PHE A 10 -23.84 -26.20 -5.29
N ILE A 11 -22.91 -27.05 -4.88
CA ILE A 11 -21.94 -26.73 -3.85
C ILE A 11 -20.99 -25.69 -4.44
N LEU A 12 -21.28 -24.42 -4.22
CA LEU A 12 -20.36 -23.31 -4.39
C LEU A 12 -19.23 -23.51 -3.36
N THR A 13 -18.16 -24.16 -3.80
CA THR A 13 -16.89 -24.16 -3.06
C THR A 13 -16.33 -22.74 -3.16
N PHE A 14 -16.72 -21.90 -2.22
CA PHE A 14 -16.03 -20.65 -1.96
C PHE A 14 -14.60 -21.02 -1.55
N SER A 15 -13.68 -20.90 -2.48
CA SER A 15 -12.25 -20.94 -2.17
C SER A 15 -11.94 -19.69 -1.34
N TYR A 16 -12.06 -19.83 -0.02
CA TYR A 16 -11.51 -18.83 0.90
C TYR A 16 -10.00 -18.81 0.66
N LEU A 17 -9.53 -17.77 0.00
CA LEU A 17 -8.13 -17.41 0.02
C LEU A 17 -7.83 -17.06 1.47
N ALA A 18 -7.32 -18.02 2.21
CA ALA A 18 -6.86 -17.82 3.58
C ALA A 18 -5.61 -16.92 3.51
N TYR A 19 -5.81 -15.62 3.72
CA TYR A 19 -4.70 -14.76 4.09
C TYR A 19 -4.29 -15.18 5.50
N ALA A 20 -3.01 -15.54 5.69
CA ALA A 20 -2.51 -15.78 7.03
C ALA A 20 -2.70 -14.50 7.85
N SER A 21 -3.27 -14.65 9.03
CA SER A 21 -3.38 -13.55 9.98
C SER A 21 -2.08 -13.44 10.76
N LEU A 22 -1.72 -12.22 11.17
CA LEU A 22 -0.60 -11.99 12.10
C LEU A 22 -0.76 -12.79 13.41
N SER A 23 -1.99 -13.18 13.76
CA SER A 23 -2.29 -14.05 14.91
C SER A 23 -1.76 -15.47 14.77
N ASP A 24 -1.41 -15.92 13.55
CA ASP A 24 -0.91 -17.27 13.29
C ASP A 24 0.62 -17.38 13.42
N ILE A 25 1.29 -16.25 13.69
CA ILE A 25 2.75 -16.21 13.86
C ILE A 25 3.14 -16.69 15.25
N THR A 26 4.00 -17.70 15.28
CA THR A 26 4.56 -18.24 16.54
C THR A 26 5.86 -17.52 16.88
N TYR A 27 5.95 -17.01 18.09
CA TYR A 27 7.15 -16.32 18.60
C TYR A 27 7.98 -17.27 19.48
N PRO A 28 9.34 -17.12 19.52
CA PRO A 28 10.12 -16.13 18.78
C PRO A 28 10.25 -16.47 17.28
N VAL A 29 10.34 -15.45 16.43
CA VAL A 29 10.56 -15.62 14.99
C VAL A 29 12.06 -15.57 14.69
N SER A 30 12.66 -16.75 14.50
CA SER A 30 14.11 -16.87 14.29
C SER A 30 14.59 -16.18 13.00
N GLU A 31 13.77 -16.20 11.95
CA GLU A 31 14.07 -15.59 10.64
C GLU A 31 14.12 -14.05 10.71
N LEU A 32 13.55 -13.45 11.77
CA LEU A 32 13.48 -12.02 12.01
C LEU A 32 14.26 -11.63 13.29
N GLY A 33 15.50 -12.13 13.40
CA GLY A 33 16.37 -11.76 14.52
C GLY A 33 15.91 -12.29 15.88
N ASN A 34 15.14 -13.38 15.94
CA ASN A 34 14.53 -13.93 17.14
C ASN A 34 13.60 -12.96 17.88
N CYS A 35 12.87 -12.13 17.18
CA CYS A 35 11.89 -11.22 17.80
C CYS A 35 10.79 -12.00 18.52
N ASN A 36 10.42 -11.53 19.73
CA ASN A 36 9.51 -12.25 20.65
C ASN A 36 8.07 -11.71 20.61
N SER A 37 7.83 -10.67 19.83
CA SER A 37 6.52 -10.04 19.67
C SER A 37 6.41 -9.37 18.31
N GLN A 38 5.18 -9.07 17.89
CA GLN A 38 4.94 -8.30 16.68
C GLN A 38 5.71 -6.98 16.68
N ALA A 39 5.65 -6.23 17.77
CA ALA A 39 6.33 -4.95 17.88
C ALA A 39 7.86 -5.05 17.74
N GLU A 40 8.46 -6.10 18.30
CA GLU A 40 9.90 -6.36 18.13
C GLU A 40 10.24 -6.73 16.69
N CYS A 41 9.40 -7.53 16.04
CA CYS A 41 9.61 -7.90 14.63
C CYS A 41 9.43 -6.68 13.71
N GLU A 42 8.48 -5.80 13.99
CA GLU A 42 8.31 -4.54 13.25
C GLU A 42 9.55 -3.65 13.39
N LEU A 43 10.08 -3.49 14.61
CA LEU A 43 11.33 -2.75 14.84
C LEU A 43 12.53 -3.36 14.12
N TYR A 44 12.63 -4.70 14.09
CA TYR A 44 13.66 -5.39 13.33
C TYR A 44 13.54 -5.09 11.83
N CYS A 45 12.32 -5.07 11.30
CA CYS A 45 12.03 -4.83 9.90
C CYS A 45 12.09 -3.35 9.48
N ASP A 46 12.05 -2.42 10.44
CA ASP A 46 12.26 -1.00 10.16
C ASP A 46 13.69 -0.67 9.72
N ASP A 47 14.66 -1.55 10.07
CA ASP A 47 16.03 -1.40 9.57
C ASP A 47 16.11 -1.89 8.11
N VAL A 48 16.55 -1.00 7.23
CA VAL A 48 16.71 -1.30 5.79
C VAL A 48 17.66 -2.47 5.51
N ALA A 49 18.59 -2.75 6.42
CA ALA A 49 19.49 -3.90 6.31
C ALA A 49 18.72 -5.24 6.43
N ASN A 50 17.62 -5.25 7.17
CA ASN A 50 16.79 -6.41 7.45
C ASN A 50 15.57 -6.53 6.53
N MET A 51 15.38 -5.60 5.60
CA MET A 51 14.20 -5.54 4.73
C MET A 51 13.99 -6.82 3.93
N GLU A 52 15.06 -7.39 3.34
CA GLU A 52 14.95 -8.61 2.53
C GLU A 52 14.49 -9.84 3.34
N PRO A 53 15.08 -10.16 4.50
CA PRO A 53 14.53 -11.19 5.39
C PRO A 53 13.05 -10.97 5.75
N CYS A 54 12.66 -9.73 6.01
CA CYS A 54 11.27 -9.40 6.34
C CYS A 54 10.32 -9.60 5.16
N LEU A 55 10.70 -9.20 3.95
CA LEU A 55 9.91 -9.44 2.75
C LEU A 55 9.78 -10.94 2.45
N ASN A 56 10.86 -11.71 2.63
CA ASN A 56 10.83 -13.16 2.44
C ASN A 56 9.89 -13.84 3.49
N PHE A 57 9.93 -13.38 4.72
CA PHE A 57 9.03 -13.85 5.76
C PHE A 57 7.58 -13.52 5.46
N ALA A 58 7.29 -12.28 5.05
CA ALA A 58 5.96 -11.84 4.68
C ALA A 58 5.40 -12.62 3.47
N GLU A 59 6.24 -12.89 2.46
CA GLU A 59 5.88 -13.69 1.30
C GLU A 59 5.57 -15.15 1.68
N LYS A 60 6.46 -15.78 2.44
CA LYS A 60 6.32 -17.16 2.91
C LYS A 60 5.04 -17.37 3.71
N ASN A 61 4.73 -16.43 4.58
CA ASN A 61 3.57 -16.46 5.47
C ASN A 61 2.33 -15.79 4.88
N ARG A 62 2.36 -15.34 3.63
CA ARG A 62 1.24 -14.68 2.92
C ARG A 62 0.69 -13.47 3.67
N LEU A 63 1.54 -12.74 4.36
CA LEU A 63 1.18 -11.51 5.08
C LEU A 63 1.02 -10.30 4.15
N MET A 64 1.61 -10.40 2.95
CA MET A 64 1.53 -9.38 1.89
C MET A 64 1.22 -10.06 0.55
N SER A 65 0.58 -9.32 -0.34
CA SER A 65 0.38 -9.78 -1.72
C SER A 65 1.73 -9.83 -2.46
N LYS A 66 1.82 -10.69 -3.49
CA LYS A 66 3.03 -10.77 -4.32
C LYS A 66 3.36 -9.42 -4.99
N ASP A 67 2.34 -8.67 -5.39
CA ASP A 67 2.54 -7.36 -6.01
C ASP A 67 3.13 -6.35 -5.01
N ALA A 68 2.63 -6.34 -3.77
CA ALA A 68 3.19 -5.51 -2.71
C ALA A 68 4.65 -5.88 -2.36
N ILE A 69 4.99 -7.17 -2.32
CA ILE A 69 6.36 -7.65 -2.14
C ILE A 69 7.27 -7.20 -3.29
N ASN A 70 6.81 -7.36 -4.53
CA ASN A 70 7.59 -6.95 -5.71
C ASN A 70 7.79 -5.44 -5.75
N GLU A 71 6.76 -4.67 -5.37
CA GLU A 71 6.84 -3.21 -5.25
C GLU A 71 7.87 -2.83 -4.18
N ALA A 72 7.80 -3.40 -2.99
CA ALA A 72 8.77 -3.16 -1.92
C ALA A 72 10.22 -3.48 -2.36
N ARG A 73 10.45 -4.58 -3.08
CA ARG A 73 11.77 -4.93 -3.61
C ARG A 73 12.30 -3.93 -4.64
N LYS A 74 11.43 -3.27 -5.42
CA LYS A 74 11.85 -2.19 -6.34
C LYS A 74 12.38 -0.96 -5.60
N PHE A 75 11.85 -0.66 -4.42
CA PHE A 75 12.27 0.48 -3.60
C PHE A 75 13.54 0.24 -2.81
N MET A 76 13.82 -0.99 -2.46
CA MET A 76 14.92 -1.35 -1.59
C MET A 76 16.27 -0.74 -2.02
N PRO A 77 16.66 -0.74 -3.31
CA PRO A 77 17.89 -0.11 -3.75
C PRO A 77 17.92 1.40 -3.51
N LEU A 78 16.78 2.09 -3.67
CA LEU A 78 16.67 3.53 -3.46
C LEU A 78 16.81 3.88 -1.98
N ILE A 79 16.15 3.12 -1.10
CA ILE A 79 16.25 3.31 0.35
C ILE A 79 17.69 3.01 0.81
N LYS A 80 18.30 1.91 0.35
CA LYS A 80 19.67 1.53 0.69
C LYS A 80 20.71 2.57 0.23
N SER A 81 20.46 3.26 -0.87
CA SER A 81 21.35 4.31 -1.36
C SER A 81 21.16 5.66 -0.67
N GLY A 82 20.14 5.80 0.21
CA GLY A 82 19.78 7.06 0.85
C GLY A 82 19.13 8.08 -0.11
N ASN A 83 18.77 7.67 -1.32
CA ASN A 83 18.12 8.53 -2.32
C ASN A 83 16.60 8.59 -2.11
N THR A 84 16.19 8.86 -0.89
CA THR A 84 14.80 8.98 -0.46
C THR A 84 14.47 10.42 -0.08
N PRO A 85 13.20 10.86 -0.16
CA PRO A 85 12.81 12.21 0.25
C PRO A 85 13.24 12.50 1.70
N GLY A 86 13.91 13.63 1.91
CA GLY A 86 14.42 13.97 3.24
C GLY A 86 15.41 12.98 3.84
N GLY A 87 15.92 12.01 3.06
CA GLY A 87 16.82 10.97 3.57
C GLY A 87 16.13 9.94 4.49
N CYS A 88 14.81 9.79 4.40
CA CYS A 88 14.04 8.84 5.20
C CYS A 88 14.51 7.39 4.97
N LYS A 89 14.51 6.58 6.04
CA LYS A 89 15.10 5.22 6.02
C LYS A 89 14.07 4.11 6.04
N ASN A 90 12.83 4.43 6.34
CA ASN A 90 11.72 3.46 6.41
C ASN A 90 10.41 4.16 6.02
N GLN A 91 9.34 3.36 5.83
CA GLN A 91 8.05 3.87 5.41
C GLN A 91 7.52 4.95 6.36
N ARG A 92 7.59 4.73 7.67
CA ARG A 92 7.08 5.67 8.68
C ARG A 92 7.77 7.03 8.61
N GLU A 93 9.09 7.06 8.44
CA GLU A 93 9.85 8.30 8.28
C GLU A 93 9.51 8.99 6.96
N CYS A 94 9.37 8.22 5.87
CA CYS A 94 9.00 8.77 4.56
C CYS A 94 7.57 9.32 4.58
N ASP A 95 6.62 8.60 5.18
CA ASP A 95 5.25 9.07 5.34
C ASP A 95 5.21 10.38 6.14
N ALA A 96 5.90 10.43 7.28
CA ALA A 96 5.96 11.64 8.11
C ALA A 96 6.61 12.83 7.37
N TYR A 97 7.65 12.59 6.59
CA TYR A 97 8.30 13.61 5.77
C TYR A 97 7.36 14.13 4.67
N CYS A 98 6.68 13.23 3.98
CA CYS A 98 5.80 13.54 2.85
C CYS A 98 4.41 14.05 3.30
N ASP A 99 4.05 13.91 4.54
CA ASP A 99 2.84 14.51 5.11
C ASP A 99 2.94 16.03 5.25
N ASN A 100 4.15 16.55 5.27
CA ASN A 100 4.37 17.99 5.25
C ASN A 100 4.23 18.53 3.83
N ASP A 101 3.26 19.44 3.63
CA ASP A 101 2.95 20.05 2.33
C ASP A 101 4.17 20.76 1.70
N ALA A 102 5.11 21.24 2.51
CA ALA A 102 6.34 21.87 2.01
C ALA A 102 7.26 20.87 1.27
N ASN A 103 7.16 19.59 1.57
CA ASN A 103 8.01 18.52 1.03
C ASN A 103 7.34 17.75 -0.12
N ILE A 104 6.07 18.03 -0.41
CA ILE A 104 5.25 17.22 -1.31
C ILE A 104 5.87 17.09 -2.71
N ASN A 105 6.49 18.15 -3.23
CA ASN A 105 7.10 18.13 -4.54
C ASN A 105 8.28 17.15 -4.61
N GLU A 106 9.14 17.10 -3.59
CA GLU A 106 10.24 16.16 -3.51
C GLU A 106 9.73 14.71 -3.44
N CYS A 107 8.64 14.47 -2.70
CA CYS A 107 8.00 13.17 -2.62
C CYS A 107 7.37 12.74 -3.94
N ILE A 108 6.73 13.65 -4.66
CA ILE A 108 6.18 13.39 -6.01
C ILE A 108 7.30 13.04 -6.99
N GLU A 109 8.39 13.82 -7.00
CA GLU A 109 9.55 13.57 -7.88
C GLU A 109 10.19 12.21 -7.57
N PHE A 110 10.31 11.88 -6.29
CA PHE A 110 10.77 10.55 -5.88
C PHE A 110 9.84 9.45 -6.38
N ALA A 111 8.53 9.60 -6.23
CA ALA A 111 7.54 8.62 -6.67
C ALA A 111 7.61 8.36 -8.18
N VAL A 112 7.83 9.40 -8.99
CA VAL A 112 8.07 9.26 -10.44
C VAL A 112 9.36 8.50 -10.72
N LYS A 113 10.47 8.93 -10.09
CA LYS A 113 11.79 8.31 -10.27
C LYS A 113 11.80 6.84 -9.86
N ALA A 114 11.05 6.52 -8.84
CA ALA A 114 10.86 5.16 -8.34
C ALA A 114 9.88 4.32 -9.17
N GLY A 115 9.18 4.93 -10.14
CA GLY A 115 8.18 4.27 -10.98
C GLY A 115 6.90 3.90 -10.24
N LEU A 116 6.59 4.62 -9.13
CA LEU A 116 5.37 4.44 -8.34
C LEU A 116 4.16 5.09 -8.98
N ILE A 117 4.39 6.22 -9.60
CA ILE A 117 3.39 7.01 -10.30
C ILE A 117 3.94 7.40 -11.67
N SER A 118 3.04 7.56 -12.63
CA SER A 118 3.35 8.09 -13.95
C SER A 118 3.60 9.60 -13.90
N ALA A 119 4.17 10.15 -14.98
CA ALA A 119 4.35 11.59 -15.11
C ALA A 119 2.99 12.35 -15.09
N GLU A 120 1.93 11.75 -15.64
CA GLU A 120 0.58 12.32 -15.63
C GLU A 120 0.01 12.37 -14.21
N GLU A 121 0.16 11.28 -13.44
CA GLU A 121 -0.25 11.24 -12.03
C GLU A 121 0.55 12.24 -11.19
N ALA A 122 1.82 12.43 -11.49
CA ALA A 122 2.66 13.42 -10.83
C ALA A 122 2.17 14.86 -11.08
N GLU A 123 1.78 15.20 -12.32
CA GLU A 123 1.21 16.51 -12.64
C GLU A 123 -0.15 16.74 -11.93
N MET A 124 -0.98 15.69 -11.84
CA MET A 124 -2.20 15.75 -11.02
C MET A 124 -1.87 15.96 -9.54
N ALA A 125 -0.93 15.19 -9.01
CA ALA A 125 -0.52 15.30 -7.61
C ALA A 125 0.03 16.71 -7.29
N LYS A 126 0.82 17.31 -8.18
CA LYS A 126 1.29 18.70 -8.02
C LYS A 126 0.15 19.71 -8.01
N LYS A 127 -0.82 19.60 -8.93
CA LYS A 127 -2.00 20.48 -8.97
C LYS A 127 -2.86 20.40 -7.72
N THR A 128 -2.93 19.23 -7.10
CA THR A 128 -3.77 18.97 -5.93
C THR A 128 -3.01 19.08 -4.60
N GLY A 129 -1.69 19.35 -4.64
CA GLY A 129 -0.84 19.31 -3.44
C GLY A 129 -0.78 17.92 -2.82
N GLY A 130 -0.89 16.86 -3.64
CA GLY A 130 -0.84 15.46 -3.20
C GLY A 130 -2.09 14.97 -2.45
N LYS A 131 -3.14 15.80 -2.38
CA LYS A 131 -4.40 15.50 -1.67
C LYS A 131 -5.56 15.46 -2.66
N GLY A 132 -6.43 14.48 -2.50
CA GLY A 132 -7.70 14.37 -3.22
C GLY A 132 -8.87 14.91 -2.40
N PRO A 133 -10.11 14.70 -2.91
CA PRO A 133 -11.33 15.10 -2.20
C PRO A 133 -11.40 14.39 -0.84
N GLY A 134 -11.99 15.06 0.15
CA GLY A 134 -12.00 14.54 1.53
C GLY A 134 -10.62 14.42 2.19
N GLY A 135 -9.56 14.97 1.56
CA GLY A 135 -8.18 14.84 2.05
C GLY A 135 -7.53 13.48 1.81
N CYS A 136 -8.12 12.64 0.98
CA CYS A 136 -7.57 11.33 0.63
C CYS A 136 -6.20 11.44 -0.06
N LYS A 137 -5.37 10.39 0.04
CA LYS A 137 -4.04 10.33 -0.58
C LYS A 137 -3.87 9.07 -1.42
N GLY A 138 -3.23 9.21 -2.58
CA GLY A 138 -2.86 8.09 -3.45
C GLY A 138 -4.03 7.15 -3.77
N LYS A 139 -3.85 5.85 -3.59
CA LYS A 139 -4.85 4.81 -3.91
C LYS A 139 -6.15 4.91 -3.09
N GLN A 140 -6.11 5.57 -1.93
CA GLN A 140 -7.30 5.78 -1.09
C GLN A 140 -8.34 6.67 -1.78
N CYS A 141 -7.90 7.60 -2.65
CA CYS A 141 -8.82 8.49 -3.37
C CYS A 141 -9.73 7.73 -4.33
N LYS A 142 -9.23 6.64 -4.93
CA LYS A 142 -10.09 5.80 -5.76
C LYS A 142 -11.24 5.21 -4.93
N ALA A 143 -10.92 4.58 -3.81
CA ALA A 143 -11.94 3.99 -2.93
C ALA A 143 -12.90 5.04 -2.37
N TYR A 144 -12.40 6.24 -2.07
CA TYR A 144 -13.22 7.36 -1.62
C TYR A 144 -14.22 7.80 -2.68
N CYS A 145 -13.79 7.93 -3.93
CA CYS A 145 -14.65 8.38 -5.03
C CYS A 145 -15.49 7.25 -5.67
N ASP A 146 -15.18 5.98 -5.42
CA ASP A 146 -16.01 4.84 -5.81
C ASP A 146 -17.27 4.72 -4.90
N ASP A 147 -17.33 5.43 -3.77
CA ASP A 147 -18.51 5.52 -2.92
C ASP A 147 -19.45 6.61 -3.43
N ASP A 148 -20.68 6.21 -3.79
CA ASP A 148 -21.70 7.11 -4.34
C ASP A 148 -21.98 8.33 -3.43
N SER A 149 -21.80 8.20 -2.11
CA SER A 149 -21.99 9.30 -1.16
C SER A 149 -20.99 10.45 -1.34
N HIS A 150 -19.82 10.17 -1.92
CA HIS A 150 -18.75 11.15 -2.17
C HIS A 150 -18.63 11.58 -3.63
N LEU A 151 -19.44 11.02 -4.52
CA LEU A 151 -19.33 11.27 -5.96
C LEU A 151 -19.42 12.76 -6.33
N THR A 152 -20.37 13.48 -5.72
CA THR A 152 -20.54 14.91 -5.98
C THR A 152 -19.29 15.72 -5.59
N GLU A 153 -18.74 15.45 -4.40
CA GLU A 153 -17.52 16.10 -3.91
C GLU A 153 -16.32 15.80 -4.82
N CYS A 154 -16.20 14.55 -5.29
CA CYS A 154 -15.13 14.17 -6.21
C CYS A 154 -15.23 14.90 -7.56
N ILE A 155 -16.44 15.06 -8.10
CA ILE A 155 -16.67 15.79 -9.36
C ILE A 155 -16.35 17.28 -9.18
N GLU A 156 -16.80 17.89 -8.09
CA GLU A 156 -16.53 19.29 -7.78
C GLU A 156 -15.04 19.56 -7.61
N PHE A 157 -14.36 18.70 -6.85
CA PHE A 157 -12.91 18.76 -6.68
C PHE A 157 -12.18 18.65 -8.03
N ALA A 158 -12.56 17.69 -8.87
CA ALA A 158 -11.94 17.50 -10.18
C ALA A 158 -12.13 18.74 -11.09
N LYS A 159 -13.30 19.40 -11.05
CA LYS A 159 -13.54 20.65 -11.77
C LYS A 159 -12.72 21.81 -11.22
N GLU A 160 -12.69 21.98 -9.88
CA GLU A 160 -11.91 23.03 -9.20
C GLU A 160 -10.42 22.92 -9.54
N LYS A 161 -9.88 21.69 -9.59
CA LYS A 161 -8.46 21.45 -9.91
C LYS A 161 -8.18 21.39 -11.41
N GLY A 162 -9.20 21.58 -12.28
CA GLY A 162 -9.04 21.54 -13.73
C GLY A 162 -8.62 20.15 -14.24
N LEU A 163 -9.06 19.08 -13.57
CA LEU A 163 -8.82 17.71 -13.97
C LEU A 163 -9.88 17.21 -14.97
N ILE A 164 -11.05 17.81 -14.94
CA ILE A 164 -12.14 17.61 -15.90
C ILE A 164 -12.72 18.96 -16.31
N THR A 165 -13.37 19.00 -17.48
CA THR A 165 -14.06 20.18 -18.07
C THR A 165 -15.55 20.14 -17.78
#